data_d71b8e3f903094e427bb537765d89b20
#
_entry.id   d71b8e3f903094e427bb537765d89b20
#
_cell.length_a   1.000
_cell.length_b   1.000
_cell.length_c   1.000
_cell.angle_alpha   90.00
_cell.angle_beta   90.00
_cell.angle_gamma   90.00
#
_symmetry.space_group_name_H-M   'P 1'
#
loop_
_entity.id
_entity.type
_entity.pdbx_description
1 polymer ?
#
loop_
_entity_poly.entity_id
_entity_poly.type
_entity_poly.pdbx_seq_one_letter_code
_entity_poly.pdbx_strand_id
1 'polypeptide(L)'
;MAFEGVRKAVIPAAGLGTRFLPATKATPKEMLPVVDKPAIQYVVEEAVAAGLEDILFVTGRSKRPLEDHFDRNYELEQVLEAKGDVERLRSVRESSDLARIHYVRQGDPQGLGHAVLVARHHVGDEPFAVLLGDDLIDARDPILDRMIEIRNEWGGSVLCLMQVPRETISLYGCVSIQGAPSEGVVVVGDLVEKPDVSSAPSELAIIGRYILDPAVFEVLQETAPGRGGEIQLTDALRVLATMPPERGGGVRGVVFDGRRYDTGDKLSYLQAVITLATERQDIGPGLKAWLRDFCQDGTSGTQ
;
A
#
# COMPACT_ATOMS: atom_id res chain seq x y z
N MET A 1 9.69 20.69 -20.52
CA MET A 1 10.32 20.36 -19.24
C MET A 1 10.39 18.84 -19.20
N ALA A 2 11.58 18.28 -18.97
CA ALA A 2 11.67 16.82 -18.78
C ALA A 2 10.96 16.51 -17.45
N PHE A 3 9.94 15.66 -17.49
CA PHE A 3 9.34 15.14 -16.27
C PHE A 3 10.43 14.34 -15.55
N GLU A 4 10.87 14.81 -14.40
CA GLU A 4 11.71 13.99 -13.54
C GLU A 4 10.89 12.75 -13.16
N GLY A 5 11.49 11.56 -13.32
CA GLY A 5 10.81 10.30 -13.02
C GLY A 5 10.44 10.22 -11.53
N VAL A 6 9.43 9.45 -11.22
CA VAL A 6 9.03 9.16 -9.84
C VAL A 6 10.17 8.39 -9.15
N ARG A 7 10.71 8.90 -8.04
CA ARG A 7 11.85 8.32 -7.32
C ARG A 7 11.57 8.10 -5.84
N LYS A 8 10.54 8.76 -5.31
CA LYS A 8 10.20 8.77 -3.89
C LYS A 8 8.93 7.98 -3.64
N ALA A 9 8.91 7.25 -2.53
CA ALA A 9 7.72 6.58 -2.03
C ALA A 9 7.37 7.08 -0.63
N VAL A 10 6.10 7.35 -0.39
CA VAL A 10 5.55 7.68 0.92
C VAL A 10 4.69 6.50 1.36
N ILE A 11 4.98 5.97 2.54
CA ILE A 11 4.26 4.83 3.11
C ILE A 11 3.59 5.27 4.43
N PRO A 12 2.27 5.54 4.41
CA PRO A 12 1.52 5.83 5.61
C PRO A 12 1.44 4.61 6.53
N ALA A 13 1.95 4.73 7.75
CA ALA A 13 2.00 3.66 8.75
C ALA A 13 1.60 4.13 10.16
N ALA A 14 0.86 5.24 10.28
CA ALA A 14 0.47 5.81 11.59
C ALA A 14 -0.81 5.18 12.17
N GLY A 15 -1.54 4.35 11.43
CA GLY A 15 -2.82 3.76 11.83
C GLY A 15 -2.71 2.85 13.07
N LEU A 16 -3.76 2.81 13.90
CA LEU A 16 -3.77 2.08 15.18
C LEU A 16 -3.96 0.56 15.06
N GLY A 17 -4.38 0.05 13.90
CA GLY A 17 -4.55 -1.38 13.66
C GLY A 17 -5.63 -2.06 14.52
N THR A 18 -6.71 -1.36 14.85
CA THR A 18 -7.73 -1.81 15.81
C THR A 18 -8.45 -3.10 15.41
N ARG A 19 -8.50 -3.43 14.12
CA ARG A 19 -9.13 -4.66 13.61
C ARG A 19 -8.45 -5.94 14.12
N PHE A 20 -7.14 -5.87 14.45
CA PHE A 20 -6.34 -7.00 14.93
C PHE A 20 -6.09 -6.99 16.44
N LEU A 21 -6.80 -6.17 17.20
CA LEU A 21 -6.70 -6.25 18.66
C LEU A 21 -7.15 -7.65 19.16
N PRO A 22 -6.47 -8.20 20.19
CA PRO A 22 -5.40 -7.58 20.98
C PRO A 22 -3.98 -7.69 20.40
N ALA A 23 -3.73 -8.42 19.30
CA ALA A 23 -2.39 -8.64 18.74
C ALA A 23 -1.66 -7.30 18.43
N THR A 24 -2.37 -6.33 17.90
CA THR A 24 -1.82 -5.02 17.55
C THR A 24 -1.74 -4.02 18.69
N LYS A 25 -2.00 -4.45 19.94
CA LYS A 25 -1.84 -3.60 21.12
C LYS A 25 -0.39 -3.12 21.33
N ALA A 26 0.57 -4.01 21.05
CA ALA A 26 2.00 -3.75 21.22
C ALA A 26 2.80 -3.89 19.92
N THR A 27 2.21 -4.47 18.88
CA THR A 27 2.87 -4.69 17.59
C THR A 27 2.12 -3.91 16.50
N PRO A 28 2.77 -3.06 15.71
CA PRO A 28 2.15 -2.43 14.57
C PRO A 28 1.52 -3.45 13.61
N LYS A 29 0.34 -3.14 13.05
CA LYS A 29 -0.31 -4.05 12.09
C LYS A 29 0.58 -4.37 10.89
N GLU A 30 1.38 -3.41 10.49
CA GLU A 30 2.32 -3.50 9.38
C GLU A 30 3.46 -4.49 9.65
N MET A 31 3.69 -4.81 10.95
CA MET A 31 4.68 -5.80 11.40
C MET A 31 4.10 -7.20 11.60
N LEU A 32 2.82 -7.42 11.29
CA LEU A 32 2.26 -8.77 11.30
C LEU A 32 2.99 -9.65 10.28
N PRO A 33 3.46 -10.86 10.68
CA PRO A 33 4.27 -11.70 9.81
C PRO A 33 3.44 -12.36 8.71
N VAL A 34 3.84 -12.17 7.48
CA VAL A 34 3.35 -12.96 6.34
C VAL A 34 4.41 -14.00 6.04
N VAL A 35 4.22 -15.20 6.58
CA VAL A 35 5.19 -16.30 6.72
C VAL A 35 6.32 -15.89 7.68
N ASP A 36 7.46 -15.41 7.19
CA ASP A 36 8.67 -15.05 7.96
C ASP A 36 9.14 -13.61 7.72
N LYS A 37 8.41 -12.85 6.89
CA LYS A 37 8.64 -11.41 6.69
C LYS A 37 7.44 -10.60 7.18
N PRO A 38 7.63 -9.41 7.78
CA PRO A 38 6.50 -8.54 8.10
C PRO A 38 5.85 -8.00 6.82
N ALA A 39 4.53 -7.78 6.86
CA ALA A 39 3.76 -7.29 5.73
C ALA A 39 4.37 -6.06 5.07
N ILE A 40 4.88 -5.13 5.87
CA ILE A 40 5.48 -3.89 5.37
C ILE A 40 6.72 -4.10 4.52
N GLN A 41 7.49 -5.17 4.74
CA GLN A 41 8.68 -5.46 3.94
C GLN A 41 8.31 -5.78 2.49
N TYR A 42 7.21 -6.48 2.24
CA TYR A 42 6.71 -6.74 0.88
C TYR A 42 6.39 -5.43 0.15
N VAL A 43 5.83 -4.45 0.85
CA VAL A 43 5.51 -3.14 0.27
C VAL A 43 6.78 -2.35 -0.07
N VAL A 44 7.82 -2.42 0.78
CA VAL A 44 9.12 -1.80 0.49
C VAL A 44 9.82 -2.50 -0.66
N GLU A 45 9.83 -3.84 -0.69
CA GLU A 45 10.40 -4.62 -1.80
C GLU A 45 9.74 -4.29 -3.13
N GLU A 46 8.41 -4.11 -3.16
CA GLU A 46 7.67 -3.67 -4.35
C GLU A 46 8.10 -2.27 -4.81
N ALA A 47 8.23 -1.32 -3.88
CA ALA A 47 8.68 0.03 -4.20
C ALA A 47 10.09 0.02 -4.79
N VAL A 48 11.01 -0.73 -4.19
CA VAL A 48 12.41 -0.87 -4.66
C VAL A 48 12.46 -1.54 -6.04
N ALA A 49 11.66 -2.58 -6.27
CA ALA A 49 11.58 -3.25 -7.57
C ALA A 49 11.14 -2.30 -8.70
N ALA A 50 10.31 -1.28 -8.38
CA ALA A 50 9.90 -0.22 -9.31
C ALA A 50 10.90 0.96 -9.37
N GLY A 51 12.09 0.84 -8.76
CA GLY A 51 13.12 1.90 -8.78
C GLY A 51 12.90 3.04 -7.78
N LEU A 52 11.99 2.88 -6.81
CA LEU A 52 11.73 3.87 -5.76
C LEU A 52 12.66 3.63 -4.56
N GLU A 53 13.82 4.26 -4.57
CA GLU A 53 14.86 4.02 -3.55
C GLU A 53 14.82 4.98 -2.35
N ASP A 54 14.07 6.09 -2.45
CA ASP A 54 13.92 7.08 -1.38
C ASP A 54 12.53 6.90 -0.76
N ILE A 55 12.48 6.25 0.42
CA ILE A 55 11.24 5.84 1.06
C ILE A 55 11.04 6.61 2.35
N LEU A 56 9.90 7.30 2.45
CA LEU A 56 9.47 7.99 3.65
C LEU A 56 8.31 7.26 4.33
N PHE A 57 8.53 6.75 5.53
CA PHE A 57 7.45 6.30 6.39
C PHE A 57 6.84 7.46 7.17
N VAL A 58 5.52 7.59 7.07
CA VAL A 58 4.74 8.49 7.94
C VAL A 58 4.23 7.67 9.11
N THR A 59 4.93 7.77 10.25
CA THR A 59 4.71 6.94 11.42
C THR A 59 3.91 7.65 12.52
N GLY A 60 3.49 6.89 13.52
CA GLY A 60 2.82 7.38 14.74
C GLY A 60 3.53 6.91 16.00
N ARG A 61 2.89 7.11 17.15
CA ARG A 61 3.34 6.51 18.41
C ARG A 61 3.30 4.99 18.30
N SER A 62 4.21 4.30 19.03
CA SER A 62 4.27 2.83 19.11
C SER A 62 4.62 2.13 17.78
N LYS A 63 5.26 2.83 16.84
CA LYS A 63 5.71 2.27 15.54
C LYS A 63 7.21 1.92 15.52
N ARG A 64 7.89 2.00 16.67
CA ARG A 64 9.32 1.67 16.79
C ARG A 64 9.70 0.30 16.20
N PRO A 65 8.92 -0.79 16.37
CA PRO A 65 9.28 -2.07 15.75
C PRO A 65 9.37 -2.02 14.22
N LEU A 66 8.65 -1.09 13.56
CA LEU A 66 8.77 -0.86 12.13
C LEU A 66 10.10 -0.15 11.79
N GLU A 67 10.48 0.84 12.61
CA GLU A 67 11.76 1.54 12.47
C GLU A 67 12.92 0.57 12.70
N ASP A 68 12.90 -0.17 13.82
CA ASP A 68 13.93 -1.16 14.19
C ASP A 68 14.07 -2.30 13.15
N HIS A 69 13.03 -2.64 12.38
CA HIS A 69 13.08 -3.70 11.37
C HIS A 69 13.96 -3.36 10.17
N PHE A 70 13.96 -2.10 9.78
CA PHE A 70 14.76 -1.62 8.64
C PHE A 70 16.12 -1.04 9.07
N ASP A 71 16.37 -0.94 10.37
CA ASP A 71 17.68 -0.55 10.91
C ASP A 71 18.58 -1.77 11.11
N ARG A 72 19.89 -1.54 11.09
CA ARG A 72 20.85 -2.61 11.35
C ARG A 72 20.85 -3.06 12.80
N ASN A 73 20.81 -4.37 13.02
CA ASN A 73 20.93 -4.97 14.33
C ASN A 73 22.32 -5.62 14.51
N TYR A 74 23.31 -4.81 14.89
CA TYR A 74 24.70 -5.24 15.00
C TYR A 74 24.90 -6.43 15.97
N GLU A 75 24.18 -6.47 17.09
CA GLU A 75 24.29 -7.56 18.05
C GLU A 75 23.82 -8.88 17.46
N LEU A 76 22.68 -8.88 16.77
CA LEU A 76 22.14 -10.05 16.09
C LEU A 76 23.08 -10.51 14.95
N GLU A 77 23.56 -9.56 14.15
CA GLU A 77 24.50 -9.86 13.06
C GLU A 77 25.77 -10.53 13.58
N GLN A 78 26.38 -10.01 14.66
CA GLN A 78 27.57 -10.62 15.27
C GLN A 78 27.31 -12.03 15.79
N VAL A 79 26.15 -12.27 16.40
CA VAL A 79 25.78 -13.62 16.89
C VAL A 79 25.63 -14.60 15.73
N LEU A 80 24.99 -14.19 14.63
CA LEU A 80 24.80 -15.04 13.44
C LEU A 80 26.14 -15.31 12.74
N GLU A 81 27.01 -14.30 12.63
CA GLU A 81 28.33 -14.42 12.04
C GLU A 81 29.22 -15.37 12.86
N ALA A 82 29.22 -15.24 14.19
CA ALA A 82 29.95 -16.14 15.08
C ALA A 82 29.48 -17.60 15.01
N LYS A 83 28.20 -17.83 14.69
CA LYS A 83 27.61 -19.17 14.47
C LYS A 83 27.82 -19.70 13.07
N GLY A 84 28.31 -18.89 12.13
CA GLY A 84 28.43 -19.25 10.72
C GLY A 84 27.10 -19.42 10.02
N ASP A 85 26.01 -18.80 10.55
CA ASP A 85 24.65 -18.84 9.97
C ASP A 85 24.51 -17.78 8.87
N VAL A 86 25.09 -18.12 7.71
CA VAL A 86 25.21 -17.19 6.57
C VAL A 86 23.84 -16.82 5.99
N GLU A 87 22.91 -17.77 5.95
CA GLU A 87 21.58 -17.53 5.36
C GLU A 87 20.76 -16.54 6.18
N ARG A 88 20.68 -16.74 7.52
CA ARG A 88 19.97 -15.80 8.39
C ARG A 88 20.67 -14.46 8.49
N LEU A 89 22.01 -14.44 8.50
CA LEU A 89 22.77 -13.19 8.48
C LEU A 89 22.46 -12.36 7.22
N ARG A 90 22.40 -13.02 6.07
CA ARG A 90 22.04 -12.38 4.82
C ARG A 90 20.62 -11.82 4.88
N SER A 91 19.64 -12.61 5.32
CA SER A 91 18.23 -12.19 5.43
C SER A 91 18.06 -10.96 6.34
N VAL A 92 18.79 -10.90 7.47
CA VAL A 92 18.77 -9.75 8.38
C VAL A 92 19.39 -8.51 7.74
N ARG A 93 20.49 -8.63 7.02
CA ARG A 93 21.13 -7.50 6.33
C ARG A 93 20.31 -7.01 5.15
N GLU A 94 19.70 -7.90 4.37
CA GLU A 94 18.86 -7.56 3.23
C GLU A 94 17.73 -6.61 3.63
N SER A 95 17.10 -6.79 4.79
CA SER A 95 16.03 -5.89 5.25
C SER A 95 16.51 -4.45 5.53
N SER A 96 17.74 -4.32 6.01
CA SER A 96 18.34 -3.00 6.34
C SER A 96 18.95 -2.30 5.12
N ASP A 97 19.28 -3.05 4.06
CA ASP A 97 19.96 -2.54 2.87
C ASP A 97 18.98 -2.31 1.68
N LEU A 98 17.67 -2.50 1.87
CA LEU A 98 16.66 -2.44 0.81
C LEU A 98 16.61 -1.07 0.12
N ALA A 99 16.57 0.01 0.89
CA ALA A 99 16.36 1.38 0.39
C ALA A 99 16.93 2.42 1.35
N ARG A 100 16.94 3.68 0.91
CA ARG A 100 17.15 4.83 1.83
C ARG A 100 15.84 5.16 2.51
N ILE A 101 15.71 4.77 3.78
CA ILE A 101 14.47 4.89 4.54
C ILE A 101 14.56 6.08 5.49
N HIS A 102 13.50 6.88 5.47
CA HIS A 102 13.31 8.05 6.32
C HIS A 102 12.01 7.93 7.11
N TYR A 103 11.95 8.59 8.25
CA TYR A 103 10.79 8.55 9.13
C TYR A 103 10.34 9.96 9.50
N VAL A 104 9.04 10.20 9.39
CA VAL A 104 8.40 11.41 9.90
C VAL A 104 7.18 11.02 10.72
N ARG A 105 6.92 11.77 11.80
CA ARG A 105 5.74 11.50 12.64
C ARG A 105 4.55 12.34 12.20
N GLN A 106 3.41 11.68 12.04
CA GLN A 106 2.15 12.36 11.73
C GLN A 106 1.67 13.27 12.90
N GLY A 107 2.13 13.01 14.12
CA GLY A 107 1.64 13.72 15.30
C GLY A 107 0.24 13.20 15.66
N ASP A 108 -0.78 14.06 15.58
CA ASP A 108 -2.17 13.65 15.74
C ASP A 108 -2.71 13.12 14.40
N PRO A 109 -3.11 11.84 14.31
CA PRO A 109 -3.59 11.27 13.07
C PRO A 109 -4.94 11.89 12.66
N GLN A 110 -4.98 12.53 11.49
CA GLN A 110 -6.18 13.18 10.95
C GLN A 110 -6.59 12.57 9.60
N GLY A 111 -6.27 11.32 9.36
CA GLY A 111 -6.61 10.58 8.14
C GLY A 111 -5.46 10.45 7.14
N LEU A 112 -5.76 9.75 6.01
CA LEU A 112 -4.78 9.43 4.98
C LEU A 112 -4.26 10.69 4.26
N GLY A 113 -5.14 11.64 3.94
CA GLY A 113 -4.74 12.90 3.31
C GLY A 113 -3.76 13.67 4.18
N HIS A 114 -4.00 13.73 5.50
CA HIS A 114 -3.07 14.35 6.43
C HIS A 114 -1.71 13.63 6.48
N ALA A 115 -1.69 12.29 6.44
CA ALA A 115 -0.44 11.53 6.39
C ALA A 115 0.37 11.89 5.13
N VAL A 116 -0.29 12.00 3.98
CA VAL A 116 0.35 12.46 2.73
C VAL A 116 0.85 13.89 2.87
N LEU A 117 0.06 14.80 3.43
CA LEU A 117 0.45 16.21 3.62
C LEU A 117 1.71 16.37 4.48
N VAL A 118 1.87 15.55 5.52
CA VAL A 118 3.06 15.55 6.39
C VAL A 118 4.34 15.23 5.62
N ALA A 119 4.26 14.51 4.51
CA ALA A 119 5.40 14.17 3.66
C ALA A 119 5.92 15.35 2.81
N ARG A 120 5.18 16.46 2.70
CA ARG A 120 5.48 17.59 1.79
C ARG A 120 6.93 18.06 1.83
N HIS A 121 7.47 18.26 3.02
CA HIS A 121 8.84 18.79 3.16
C HIS A 121 9.93 17.82 2.71
N HIS A 122 9.67 16.52 2.75
CA HIS A 122 10.59 15.51 2.25
C HIS A 122 10.44 15.33 0.73
N VAL A 123 9.22 15.29 0.26
CA VAL A 123 8.92 15.07 -1.17
C VAL A 123 9.32 16.28 -2.01
N GLY A 124 9.04 17.51 -1.56
CA GLY A 124 9.24 18.72 -2.32
C GLY A 124 8.24 18.84 -3.48
N ASP A 125 8.74 19.31 -4.63
CA ASP A 125 7.93 19.56 -5.83
C ASP A 125 8.07 18.43 -6.87
N GLU A 126 8.40 17.21 -6.43
CA GLU A 126 8.57 16.04 -7.29
C GLU A 126 7.32 15.16 -7.26
N PRO A 127 6.99 14.45 -8.37
CA PRO A 127 6.00 13.39 -8.33
C PRO A 127 6.49 12.24 -7.45
N PHE A 128 5.56 11.61 -6.75
CA PHE A 128 5.91 10.56 -5.78
C PHE A 128 4.85 9.47 -5.72
N ALA A 129 5.26 8.29 -5.28
CA ALA A 129 4.34 7.19 -5.02
C ALA A 129 3.79 7.25 -3.59
N VAL A 130 2.55 6.80 -3.40
CA VAL A 130 2.01 6.47 -2.08
C VAL A 130 1.60 5.00 -2.08
N LEU A 131 2.14 4.23 -1.12
CA LEU A 131 1.84 2.82 -0.94
C LEU A 131 1.26 2.59 0.44
N LEU A 132 0.05 2.03 0.52
CA LEU A 132 -0.54 1.69 1.82
C LEU A 132 0.15 0.44 2.39
N GLY A 133 0.60 0.53 3.64
CA GLY A 133 1.44 -0.48 4.28
C GLY A 133 0.72 -1.80 4.63
N ASP A 134 -0.60 -1.86 4.50
CA ASP A 134 -1.44 -3.04 4.71
C ASP A 134 -2.07 -3.59 3.42
N ASP A 135 -1.67 -3.08 2.28
CA ASP A 135 -2.15 -3.51 0.97
C ASP A 135 -0.99 -4.18 0.20
N LEU A 136 -1.01 -5.48 0.08
CA LEU A 136 0.05 -6.25 -0.59
C LEU A 136 -0.36 -6.55 -2.04
N ILE A 137 0.54 -6.25 -2.96
CA ILE A 137 0.47 -6.69 -4.35
C ILE A 137 1.44 -7.87 -4.52
N ASP A 138 1.00 -8.92 -5.18
CA ASP A 138 1.86 -10.06 -5.46
C ASP A 138 2.99 -9.65 -6.42
N ALA A 139 4.22 -10.00 -6.09
CA ALA A 139 5.40 -9.65 -6.90
C ALA A 139 5.36 -10.18 -8.34
N ARG A 140 4.49 -11.15 -8.62
CA ARG A 140 4.26 -11.70 -9.98
C ARG A 140 3.35 -10.82 -10.84
N ASP A 141 2.64 -9.87 -10.22
CA ASP A 141 1.69 -8.96 -10.86
C ASP A 141 2.09 -7.49 -10.58
N PRO A 142 3.31 -7.05 -10.98
CA PRO A 142 3.79 -5.70 -10.70
C PRO A 142 2.90 -4.65 -11.38
N ILE A 143 2.58 -3.58 -10.67
CA ILE A 143 1.70 -2.51 -11.18
C ILE A 143 2.35 -1.13 -11.17
N LEU A 144 3.32 -0.89 -10.29
CA LEU A 144 3.91 0.44 -10.11
C LEU A 144 4.61 0.95 -11.38
N ASP A 145 5.33 0.09 -12.09
CA ASP A 145 6.00 0.46 -13.35
C ASP A 145 5.00 1.02 -14.36
N ARG A 146 3.86 0.33 -14.54
CA ARG A 146 2.80 0.78 -15.44
C ARG A 146 2.19 2.10 -15.00
N MET A 147 1.99 2.29 -13.69
CA MET A 147 1.48 3.55 -13.15
C MET A 147 2.46 4.70 -13.37
N ILE A 148 3.75 4.46 -13.20
CA ILE A 148 4.82 5.44 -13.45
C ILE A 148 4.90 5.80 -14.94
N GLU A 149 4.81 4.81 -15.84
CA GLU A 149 4.75 5.05 -17.29
C GLU A 149 3.57 5.98 -17.66
N ILE A 150 2.36 5.66 -17.17
CA ILE A 150 1.16 6.48 -17.43
C ILE A 150 1.35 7.91 -16.89
N ARG A 151 1.93 8.06 -15.69
CA ARG A 151 2.24 9.38 -15.13
C ARG A 151 3.23 10.15 -16.02
N ASN A 152 4.27 9.48 -16.51
CA ASN A 152 5.30 10.10 -17.34
C ASN A 152 4.75 10.52 -18.73
N GLU A 153 3.83 9.74 -19.27
CA GLU A 153 3.19 10.02 -20.56
C GLU A 153 2.18 11.18 -20.49
N TRP A 154 1.35 11.19 -19.42
CA TRP A 154 0.17 12.06 -19.40
C TRP A 154 0.21 13.18 -18.35
N GLY A 155 1.14 13.13 -17.40
CA GLY A 155 1.15 14.03 -16.25
C GLY A 155 0.01 13.75 -15.25
N GLY A 156 -0.17 14.65 -14.28
CA GLY A 156 -1.20 14.53 -13.24
C GLY A 156 -0.97 13.38 -12.27
N SER A 157 -2.02 12.86 -11.68
CA SER A 157 -1.96 11.75 -10.72
C SER A 157 -2.51 10.45 -11.31
N VAL A 158 -1.99 9.30 -10.84
CA VAL A 158 -2.42 7.97 -11.30
C VAL A 158 -2.81 7.11 -10.09
N LEU A 159 -3.98 6.48 -10.19
CA LEU A 159 -4.55 5.60 -9.18
C LEU A 159 -4.51 4.15 -9.64
N CYS A 160 -4.22 3.23 -8.74
CA CYS A 160 -4.50 1.82 -8.96
C CYS A 160 -5.97 1.53 -8.64
N LEU A 161 -6.67 0.97 -9.61
CA LEU A 161 -8.09 0.62 -9.51
C LEU A 161 -8.29 -0.88 -9.62
N MET A 162 -9.24 -1.43 -8.89
CA MET A 162 -9.62 -2.83 -8.98
C MET A 162 -11.12 -2.95 -9.09
N GLN A 163 -11.58 -3.84 -9.97
CA GLN A 163 -13.00 -4.23 -10.02
C GLN A 163 -13.33 -5.05 -8.77
N VAL A 164 -14.32 -4.60 -8.02
CA VAL A 164 -14.77 -5.30 -6.81
C VAL A 164 -16.27 -5.60 -6.88
N PRO A 165 -16.77 -6.61 -6.16
CA PRO A 165 -18.20 -6.85 -6.05
C PRO A 165 -18.93 -5.61 -5.52
N ARG A 166 -20.11 -5.32 -6.08
CA ARG A 166 -20.92 -4.14 -5.76
C ARG A 166 -21.15 -3.98 -4.26
N GLU A 167 -21.33 -5.09 -3.56
CA GLU A 167 -21.62 -5.14 -2.12
C GLU A 167 -20.44 -4.64 -1.27
N THR A 168 -19.21 -4.75 -1.79
CA THR A 168 -17.98 -4.39 -1.06
C THR A 168 -17.48 -2.99 -1.39
N ILE A 169 -18.06 -2.31 -2.39
CA ILE A 169 -17.59 -0.99 -2.85
C ILE A 169 -17.60 0.08 -1.74
N SER A 170 -18.52 -0.04 -0.78
CA SER A 170 -18.62 0.87 0.37
C SER A 170 -17.43 0.82 1.34
N LEU A 171 -16.51 -0.12 1.14
CA LEU A 171 -15.27 -0.23 1.93
C LEU A 171 -14.13 0.63 1.36
N TYR A 172 -14.26 1.10 0.11
CA TYR A 172 -13.20 1.75 -0.67
C TYR A 172 -13.61 3.15 -1.15
N GLY A 173 -12.61 3.95 -1.51
CA GLY A 173 -12.84 5.06 -2.41
C GLY A 173 -13.25 4.52 -3.79
N CYS A 174 -14.20 5.15 -4.43
CA CYS A 174 -14.76 4.73 -5.71
C CYS A 174 -14.62 5.84 -6.75
N VAL A 175 -14.35 5.48 -8.01
CA VAL A 175 -14.19 6.45 -9.09
C VAL A 175 -15.37 6.45 -10.05
N SER A 176 -15.66 7.63 -10.61
CA SER A 176 -16.47 7.80 -11.82
C SER A 176 -15.51 8.00 -13.00
N ILE A 177 -15.73 7.27 -14.08
CA ILE A 177 -14.86 7.35 -15.28
C ILE A 177 -15.48 8.23 -16.36
N GLN A 178 -14.63 8.90 -17.14
CA GLN A 178 -15.00 9.66 -18.32
C GLN A 178 -14.54 8.94 -19.58
N GLY A 179 -15.44 8.73 -20.52
CA GLY A 179 -15.14 8.03 -21.77
C GLY A 179 -15.01 6.51 -21.59
N ALA A 180 -14.50 5.85 -22.61
CA ALA A 180 -14.24 4.41 -22.59
C ALA A 180 -12.80 4.13 -22.11
N PRO A 181 -12.57 3.03 -21.37
CA PRO A 181 -11.23 2.56 -21.04
C PRO A 181 -10.39 2.29 -22.30
N SER A 182 -9.11 2.64 -22.25
CA SER A 182 -8.15 2.31 -23.31
C SER A 182 -6.95 1.60 -22.68
N GLU A 183 -6.66 0.37 -23.13
CA GLU A 183 -5.53 -0.44 -22.62
C GLU A 183 -5.46 -0.57 -21.10
N GLY A 184 -6.62 -0.70 -20.44
CA GLY A 184 -6.70 -0.79 -18.98
C GLY A 184 -6.53 0.54 -18.24
N VAL A 185 -6.45 1.67 -18.98
CA VAL A 185 -6.36 3.02 -18.41
C VAL A 185 -7.70 3.75 -18.56
N VAL A 186 -8.13 4.44 -17.52
CA VAL A 186 -9.35 5.24 -17.50
C VAL A 186 -9.04 6.68 -17.11
N VAL A 187 -9.82 7.62 -17.62
CA VAL A 187 -9.83 9.00 -17.14
C VAL A 187 -10.83 9.08 -15.98
N VAL A 188 -10.35 9.54 -14.84
CA VAL A 188 -11.19 9.70 -13.64
C VAL A 188 -11.84 11.08 -13.65
N GLY A 189 -13.16 11.11 -13.61
CA GLY A 189 -13.95 12.36 -13.62
C GLY A 189 -14.40 12.81 -12.24
N ASP A 190 -14.67 11.86 -11.35
CA ASP A 190 -15.09 12.13 -9.97
C ASP A 190 -14.66 10.98 -9.04
N LEU A 191 -14.55 11.28 -7.75
CA LEU A 191 -14.17 10.32 -6.71
C LEU A 191 -15.07 10.50 -5.48
N VAL A 192 -15.46 9.38 -4.88
CA VAL A 192 -16.29 9.36 -3.67
C VAL A 192 -15.68 8.41 -2.64
N GLU A 193 -15.44 8.90 -1.43
CA GLU A 193 -14.90 8.07 -0.33
C GLU A 193 -16.00 7.21 0.28
N LYS A 194 -15.87 5.90 0.16
CA LYS A 194 -16.76 4.89 0.77
C LYS A 194 -18.24 5.22 0.54
N PRO A 195 -18.70 5.28 -0.71
CA PRO A 195 -20.08 5.59 -1.02
C PRO A 195 -21.03 4.52 -0.48
N ASP A 196 -22.31 4.87 -0.31
CA ASP A 196 -23.32 3.84 -0.13
C ASP A 196 -23.41 2.97 -1.40
N VAL A 197 -23.66 1.67 -1.23
CA VAL A 197 -23.73 0.70 -2.34
C VAL A 197 -24.69 1.16 -3.46
N SER A 198 -25.82 1.76 -3.09
CA SER A 198 -26.82 2.25 -4.03
C SER A 198 -26.38 3.47 -4.84
N SER A 199 -25.51 4.33 -4.27
CA SER A 199 -25.05 5.58 -4.87
C SER A 199 -23.64 5.53 -5.44
N ALA A 200 -22.96 4.39 -5.33
CA ALA A 200 -21.60 4.22 -5.85
C ALA A 200 -21.59 4.43 -7.38
N PRO A 201 -20.71 5.32 -7.89
CA PRO A 201 -20.68 5.67 -9.31
C PRO A 201 -20.22 4.54 -10.23
N SER A 202 -19.47 3.59 -9.70
CA SER A 202 -18.98 2.40 -10.42
C SER A 202 -18.64 1.27 -9.44
N GLU A 203 -18.07 0.18 -9.93
CA GLU A 203 -17.50 -0.92 -9.16
C GLU A 203 -15.95 -0.89 -9.17
N LEU A 204 -15.36 0.23 -9.60
CA LEU A 204 -13.92 0.44 -9.59
C LEU A 204 -13.49 1.07 -8.27
N ALA A 205 -12.91 0.24 -7.41
CA ALA A 205 -12.35 0.62 -6.12
C ALA A 205 -10.93 1.16 -6.27
N ILE A 206 -10.61 2.21 -5.52
CA ILE A 206 -9.23 2.69 -5.37
C ILE A 206 -8.53 1.77 -4.39
N ILE A 207 -7.43 1.16 -4.80
CA ILE A 207 -6.59 0.33 -3.94
C ILE A 207 -5.29 1.05 -3.58
N GLY A 208 -4.54 0.52 -2.66
CA GLY A 208 -3.47 1.19 -1.91
C GLY A 208 -2.22 1.61 -2.68
N ARG A 209 -2.32 1.92 -3.98
CA ARG A 209 -1.22 2.41 -4.82
C ARG A 209 -1.63 3.67 -5.57
N TYR A 210 -0.79 4.71 -5.42
CA TYR A 210 -1.00 6.02 -6.03
C TYR A 210 0.34 6.55 -6.55
N ILE A 211 0.32 7.21 -7.70
CA ILE A 211 1.38 8.12 -8.13
C ILE A 211 0.77 9.51 -8.11
N LEU A 212 1.29 10.39 -7.31
CA LEU A 212 0.70 11.70 -7.06
C LEU A 212 1.55 12.82 -7.67
N ASP A 213 0.89 13.79 -8.25
CA ASP A 213 1.47 15.07 -8.59
C ASP A 213 1.64 15.91 -7.31
N PRO A 214 2.74 16.68 -7.15
CA PRO A 214 2.97 17.51 -5.95
C PRO A 214 1.90 18.57 -5.73
N ALA A 215 1.11 18.94 -6.73
CA ALA A 215 -0.06 19.82 -6.57
C ALA A 215 -1.07 19.30 -5.52
N VAL A 216 -1.04 18.00 -5.21
CA VAL A 216 -1.84 17.41 -4.14
C VAL A 216 -1.62 18.08 -2.79
N PHE A 217 -0.41 18.57 -2.52
CA PHE A 217 -0.10 19.20 -1.23
C PHE A 217 -0.84 20.52 -1.02
N GLU A 218 -0.98 21.34 -2.06
CA GLU A 218 -1.75 22.58 -1.98
C GLU A 218 -3.23 22.28 -1.76
N VAL A 219 -3.76 21.31 -2.50
CA VAL A 219 -5.16 20.89 -2.35
C VAL A 219 -5.42 20.33 -0.95
N LEU A 220 -4.53 19.48 -0.43
CA LEU A 220 -4.67 18.89 0.92
C LEU A 220 -4.64 19.93 2.04
N GLN A 221 -3.89 21.03 1.89
CA GLN A 221 -3.87 22.14 2.86
C GLN A 221 -5.23 22.82 3.00
N GLU A 222 -6.02 22.85 1.91
CA GLU A 222 -7.34 23.47 1.86
C GLU A 222 -8.48 22.46 2.05
N THR A 223 -8.17 21.14 2.05
CA THR A 223 -9.17 20.09 2.20
C THR A 223 -9.72 20.08 3.62
N ALA A 224 -11.02 20.33 3.77
CA ALA A 224 -11.71 20.21 5.04
C ALA A 224 -11.84 18.74 5.47
N PRO A 225 -11.92 18.44 6.78
CA PRO A 225 -12.24 17.10 7.25
C PRO A 225 -13.56 16.59 6.66
N GLY A 226 -13.50 15.41 6.04
CA GLY A 226 -14.62 14.75 5.40
C GLY A 226 -15.20 13.62 6.26
N ARG A 227 -15.45 12.47 5.65
CA ARG A 227 -16.03 11.30 6.34
C ARG A 227 -15.19 10.89 7.56
N GLY A 228 -15.85 10.69 8.69
CA GLY A 228 -15.19 10.33 9.95
C GLY A 228 -14.42 11.48 10.63
N GLY A 229 -14.50 12.71 10.13
CA GLY A 229 -13.72 13.84 10.65
C GLY A 229 -12.25 13.82 10.20
N GLU A 230 -11.92 13.03 9.20
CA GLU A 230 -10.57 12.85 8.67
C GLU A 230 -10.36 13.65 7.37
N ILE A 231 -9.13 14.12 7.13
CA ILE A 231 -8.71 14.68 5.84
C ILE A 231 -8.52 13.50 4.88
N GLN A 232 -9.47 13.32 3.97
CA GLN A 232 -9.47 12.21 3.02
C GLN A 232 -8.62 12.54 1.80
N LEU A 233 -7.74 11.62 1.42
CA LEU A 233 -6.97 11.73 0.17
C LEU A 233 -7.90 11.72 -1.05
N THR A 234 -8.97 10.95 -0.98
CA THR A 234 -10.00 10.85 -2.03
C THR A 234 -10.65 12.21 -2.34
N ASP A 235 -10.89 13.05 -1.31
CA ASP A 235 -11.46 14.38 -1.49
C ASP A 235 -10.49 15.33 -2.20
N ALA A 236 -9.20 15.25 -1.88
CA ALA A 236 -8.17 16.03 -2.58
C ALA A 236 -8.01 15.56 -4.04
N LEU A 237 -8.02 14.25 -4.28
CA LEU A 237 -7.97 13.69 -5.63
C LEU A 237 -9.17 14.08 -6.49
N ARG A 238 -10.34 14.24 -5.88
CA ARG A 238 -11.53 14.76 -6.54
C ARG A 238 -11.33 16.17 -7.08
N VAL A 239 -10.67 17.03 -6.33
CA VAL A 239 -10.30 18.38 -6.79
C VAL A 239 -9.31 18.30 -7.93
N LEU A 240 -8.26 17.48 -7.78
CA LEU A 240 -7.25 17.30 -8.83
C LEU A 240 -7.84 16.76 -10.14
N ALA A 241 -8.86 15.88 -10.08
CA ALA A 241 -9.50 15.31 -11.26
C ALA A 241 -10.12 16.40 -12.18
N THR A 242 -10.55 17.53 -11.60
CA THR A 242 -11.16 18.65 -12.32
C THR A 242 -10.22 19.84 -12.53
N MET A 243 -9.05 19.81 -11.94
CA MET A 243 -8.05 20.87 -12.05
C MET A 243 -7.36 20.84 -13.42
N PRO A 244 -6.99 22.00 -14.00
CA PRO A 244 -6.26 22.04 -15.27
C PRO A 244 -4.90 21.33 -15.21
N PRO A 245 -4.49 20.63 -16.28
CA PRO A 245 -3.20 19.91 -16.33
C PRO A 245 -1.98 20.80 -16.08
N GLU A 246 -2.02 22.07 -16.49
CA GLU A 246 -0.95 23.05 -16.30
C GLU A 246 -0.69 23.37 -14.83
N ARG A 247 -1.62 23.02 -13.97
CA ARG A 247 -1.54 23.16 -12.50
C ARG A 247 -1.33 21.82 -11.81
N GLY A 248 -0.89 20.77 -12.51
CA GLY A 248 -0.71 19.43 -11.98
C GLY A 248 -2.02 18.64 -11.84
N GLY A 249 -3.11 19.10 -12.44
CA GLY A 249 -4.41 18.43 -12.44
C GLY A 249 -4.50 17.28 -13.42
N GLY A 250 -5.66 16.62 -13.40
CA GLY A 250 -5.95 15.41 -14.13
C GLY A 250 -5.61 14.15 -13.31
N VAL A 251 -6.56 13.22 -13.29
CA VAL A 251 -6.41 11.94 -12.60
C VAL A 251 -6.72 10.81 -13.56
N ARG A 252 -5.83 9.82 -13.61
CA ARG A 252 -6.05 8.58 -14.35
C ARG A 252 -6.09 7.39 -13.42
N GLY A 253 -6.77 6.34 -13.85
CA GLY A 253 -6.79 5.06 -13.16
C GLY A 253 -6.19 3.98 -14.04
N VAL A 254 -5.34 3.13 -13.47
CA VAL A 254 -4.90 1.88 -14.09
C VAL A 254 -5.71 0.77 -13.45
N VAL A 255 -6.47 0.02 -14.27
CA VAL A 255 -7.28 -1.11 -13.79
C VAL A 255 -6.37 -2.31 -13.62
N PHE A 256 -6.29 -2.80 -12.39
CA PHE A 256 -5.48 -3.93 -11.98
C PHE A 256 -6.35 -5.17 -11.80
N ASP A 257 -5.96 -6.26 -12.39
CA ASP A 257 -6.63 -7.57 -12.31
C ASP A 257 -5.75 -8.67 -11.68
N GLY A 258 -4.60 -8.27 -11.11
CA GLY A 258 -3.67 -9.17 -10.45
C GLY A 258 -4.06 -9.51 -9.00
N ARG A 259 -3.15 -10.22 -8.33
CA ARG A 259 -3.34 -10.69 -6.95
C ARG A 259 -3.01 -9.60 -5.96
N ARG A 260 -4.00 -9.28 -5.15
CA ARG A 260 -3.93 -8.29 -4.06
C ARG A 260 -4.45 -8.91 -2.77
N TYR A 261 -3.79 -8.57 -1.65
CA TYR A 261 -4.17 -9.01 -0.31
C TYR A 261 -4.27 -7.82 0.63
N ASP A 262 -5.45 -7.61 1.21
CA ASP A 262 -5.67 -6.60 2.26
C ASP A 262 -5.28 -7.18 3.62
N THR A 263 -4.05 -6.95 4.05
CA THR A 263 -3.57 -7.41 5.36
C THR A 263 -4.14 -6.61 6.53
N GLY A 264 -4.96 -5.60 6.27
CA GLY A 264 -5.80 -4.92 7.26
C GLY A 264 -7.11 -5.63 7.58
N ASP A 265 -7.49 -6.66 6.80
CA ASP A 265 -8.63 -7.55 7.06
C ASP A 265 -8.16 -8.94 7.51
N LYS A 266 -8.83 -9.54 8.50
CA LYS A 266 -8.40 -10.81 9.10
C LYS A 266 -8.45 -11.99 8.12
N LEU A 267 -9.51 -12.09 7.32
CA LEU A 267 -9.66 -13.19 6.37
C LEU A 267 -8.67 -13.06 5.22
N SER A 268 -8.57 -11.86 4.65
CA SER A 268 -7.63 -11.56 3.58
C SER A 268 -6.17 -11.74 4.02
N TYR A 269 -5.84 -11.35 5.27
CA TYR A 269 -4.53 -11.61 5.86
C TYR A 269 -4.20 -13.11 5.93
N LEU A 270 -5.14 -13.95 6.41
CA LEU A 270 -4.94 -15.40 6.46
C LEU A 270 -4.80 -16.00 5.06
N GLN A 271 -5.58 -15.52 4.10
CA GLN A 271 -5.47 -15.91 2.70
C GLN A 271 -4.09 -15.56 2.12
N ALA A 272 -3.58 -14.35 2.42
CA ALA A 272 -2.23 -13.94 2.02
C ALA A 272 -1.16 -14.88 2.61
N VAL A 273 -1.21 -15.14 3.92
CA VAL A 273 -0.25 -16.02 4.61
C VAL A 273 -0.27 -17.41 4.00
N ILE A 274 -1.45 -18.01 3.83
CA ILE A 274 -1.58 -19.37 3.28
C ILE A 274 -1.11 -19.42 1.83
N THR A 275 -1.52 -18.46 1.00
CA THR A 275 -1.15 -18.45 -0.42
C THR A 275 0.36 -18.35 -0.58
N LEU A 276 0.99 -17.35 0.05
CA LEU A 276 2.42 -17.14 -0.05
C LEU A 276 3.23 -18.29 0.58
N ALA A 277 2.75 -18.86 1.70
CA ALA A 277 3.39 -20.03 2.31
C ALA A 277 3.32 -21.28 1.44
N THR A 278 2.21 -21.52 0.73
CA THR A 278 2.07 -22.68 -0.16
C THR A 278 2.97 -22.62 -1.39
N GLU A 279 3.47 -21.45 -1.75
CA GLU A 279 4.35 -21.24 -2.91
C GLU A 279 5.83 -21.39 -2.56
N ARG A 280 6.19 -21.38 -1.29
CA ARG A 280 7.57 -21.56 -0.84
C ARG A 280 8.06 -22.98 -1.09
N GLN A 281 9.33 -23.10 -1.48
CA GLN A 281 9.96 -24.40 -1.75
C GLN A 281 10.20 -25.23 -0.49
N ASP A 282 10.51 -24.55 0.65
CA ASP A 282 10.86 -25.20 1.91
C ASP A 282 9.65 -25.74 2.67
N ILE A 283 8.54 -25.03 2.72
CA ILE A 283 7.35 -25.40 3.50
C ILE A 283 6.11 -25.70 2.64
N GLY A 284 6.05 -25.17 1.41
CA GLY A 284 4.86 -25.23 0.56
C GLY A 284 4.35 -26.64 0.26
N PRO A 285 5.20 -27.62 -0.11
CA PRO A 285 4.76 -28.99 -0.35
C PRO A 285 4.06 -29.62 0.87
N GLY A 286 4.64 -29.47 2.06
CA GLY A 286 4.09 -29.97 3.32
C GLY A 286 2.78 -29.27 3.69
N LEU A 287 2.74 -27.95 3.56
CA LEU A 287 1.53 -27.17 3.84
C LEU A 287 0.37 -27.53 2.88
N LYS A 288 0.64 -27.70 1.59
CA LYS A 288 -0.38 -28.14 0.61
C LYS A 288 -0.94 -29.52 0.93
N ALA A 289 -0.09 -30.46 1.39
CA ALA A 289 -0.54 -31.78 1.81
C ALA A 289 -1.47 -31.66 3.03
N TRP A 290 -1.02 -30.96 4.07
CA TRP A 290 -1.79 -30.75 5.27
C TRP A 290 -3.13 -30.04 5.01
N LEU A 291 -3.17 -28.99 4.16
CA LEU A 291 -4.41 -28.29 3.80
C LEU A 291 -5.43 -29.21 3.14
N ARG A 292 -4.99 -30.13 2.27
CA ARG A 292 -5.89 -31.10 1.63
C ARG A 292 -6.54 -32.02 2.66
N ASP A 293 -5.74 -32.54 3.59
CA ASP A 293 -6.24 -33.42 4.64
C ASP A 293 -7.19 -32.66 5.58
N PHE A 294 -6.83 -31.46 5.99
CA PHE A 294 -7.66 -30.60 6.84
C PHE A 294 -9.02 -30.28 6.22
N CYS A 295 -9.08 -30.00 4.90
CA CYS A 295 -10.33 -29.73 4.20
C CYS A 295 -11.19 -31.01 4.06
N GLN A 296 -10.59 -32.20 3.96
CA GLN A 296 -11.32 -33.46 3.87
C GLN A 296 -11.92 -33.87 5.23
N ASP A 297 -11.17 -33.72 6.31
CA ASP A 297 -11.64 -34.03 7.66
C ASP A 297 -12.76 -33.07 8.12
N GLY A 298 -12.70 -31.78 7.73
CA GLY A 298 -13.73 -30.78 8.01
C GLY A 298 -15.09 -31.07 7.33
N THR A 299 -15.13 -31.88 6.28
CA THR A 299 -16.39 -32.31 5.61
C THR A 299 -17.04 -33.52 6.26
N SER A 300 -16.33 -34.23 7.15
CA SER A 300 -16.84 -35.45 7.83
C SER A 300 -17.60 -35.17 9.12
N GLY A 301 -17.67 -33.89 9.58
CA GLY A 301 -18.18 -33.51 10.90
C GLY A 301 -19.60 -32.89 10.94
N THR A 302 -20.34 -32.87 9.83
CA THR A 302 -21.72 -32.36 9.79
C THR A 302 -22.69 -33.49 9.37
N GLN A 303 -23.02 -34.34 10.32
CA GLN A 303 -24.28 -35.10 10.32
C GLN A 303 -25.05 -34.80 11.59
#